data_00c38c10677b5888aac1eaace48b98ec
#
_entry.id   00c38c10677b5888aac1eaace48b98ec
#
_cell.length_a   1.000
_cell.length_b   1.000
_cell.length_c   1.000
_cell.angle_alpha   90.00
_cell.angle_beta   90.00
_cell.angle_gamma   90.00
#
_symmetry.space_group_name_H-M   'P 1'
#
loop_
_entity.id
_entity.type
_entity.pdbx_description
1 polymer ?
#
loop_
_entity_poly.entity_id
_entity_poly.type
_entity_poly.pdbx_seq_one_letter_code
_entity_poly.pdbx_strand_id
1 'polypeptide(L)'
;MIMQQTLFIVILAVVIVFALAYRWKKKAENKMGNDLNALIEANDWRGVCRILRKQLIVWGLVLVLCIGLLVARIMSGGQFYTPIIVCAFLAWRFFKLVNLYMISYKNMKVVEVESEDNIPPLPSIEWLLQGCKVTHVDVPSPEIKQLWLDAYERGKQEDFSPVLLAVDSCFFDSLDDSSECYDETKRQEWQSKMLASNLNDGASILHERMEQVKEEYSDAEWKNDVVGTDEDIEPINDFEIEEGTDLYLVEVPVKEPWKVFAYVPFGDWNECPKAEEHMAIAKYWYEKYGACAAYISNDVVEYYLPSSVMGDTMPIAEEHLGYSADILQGNNLTSLSSQLKKSTVWCFWWD
;
A
#
# COMPACT_ATOMS: atom_id res chain seq x y z
N MET A 1 28.10 21.62 40.83
CA MET A 1 29.04 21.04 39.83
C MET A 1 28.40 19.92 39.03
N ILE A 2 27.79 18.90 39.65
CA ILE A 2 27.14 17.77 38.95
C ILE A 2 26.00 18.25 38.03
N MET A 3 25.16 19.17 38.46
CA MET A 3 24.03 19.68 37.69
C MET A 3 24.44 20.47 36.41
N GLN A 4 25.57 21.16 36.43
CA GLN A 4 26.14 21.82 35.26
C GLN A 4 26.74 20.83 34.24
N GLN A 5 27.35 19.76 34.72
CA GLN A 5 27.89 18.70 33.84
C GLN A 5 26.75 17.92 33.15
N THR A 6 25.69 17.60 33.88
CA THR A 6 24.50 16.92 33.30
C THR A 6 23.83 17.81 32.23
N LEU A 7 23.69 19.10 32.49
CA LEU A 7 23.13 20.07 31.53
C LEU A 7 24.00 20.17 30.27
N PHE A 8 25.32 20.17 30.41
CA PHE A 8 26.25 20.21 29.29
C PHE A 8 26.17 18.95 28.41
N ILE A 9 26.07 17.76 29.04
CA ILE A 9 25.92 16.47 28.32
C ILE A 9 24.60 16.44 27.55
N VAL A 10 23.50 16.88 28.16
CA VAL A 10 22.20 16.95 27.47
C VAL A 10 22.23 17.93 26.29
N ILE A 11 22.84 19.10 26.45
CA ILE A 11 22.99 20.05 25.36
C ILE A 11 23.85 19.48 24.23
N LEU A 12 24.95 18.81 24.56
CA LEU A 12 25.84 18.18 23.59
C LEU A 12 25.12 17.06 22.83
N ALA A 13 24.37 16.19 23.52
CA ALA A 13 23.55 15.13 22.89
C ALA A 13 22.50 15.73 21.95
N VAL A 14 21.81 16.77 22.35
CA VAL A 14 20.84 17.48 21.51
C VAL A 14 21.51 18.07 20.25
N VAL A 15 22.69 18.68 20.39
CA VAL A 15 23.45 19.22 19.25
C VAL A 15 23.89 18.11 18.30
N ILE A 16 24.33 16.97 18.81
CA ILE A 16 24.74 15.81 17.99
C ILE A 16 23.53 15.26 17.23
N VAL A 17 22.40 15.05 17.89
CA VAL A 17 21.15 14.59 17.27
C VAL A 17 20.70 15.57 16.18
N PHE A 18 20.75 16.87 16.44
CA PHE A 18 20.45 17.89 15.43
C PHE A 18 21.44 17.87 14.26
N ALA A 19 22.72 17.66 14.49
CA ALA A 19 23.72 17.60 13.43
C ALA A 19 23.55 16.34 12.55
N LEU A 20 23.23 15.19 13.15
CA LEU A 20 22.93 13.96 12.44
C LEU A 20 21.63 14.08 11.65
N ALA A 21 20.57 14.58 12.26
CA ALA A 21 19.30 14.86 11.61
C ALA A 21 19.47 15.87 10.45
N TYR A 22 20.31 16.88 10.60
CA TYR A 22 20.62 17.83 9.53
C TYR A 22 21.38 17.20 8.36
N ARG A 23 22.34 16.30 8.63
CA ARG A 23 23.06 15.55 7.58
C ARG A 23 22.14 14.61 6.83
N TRP A 24 21.33 13.86 7.54
CA TRP A 24 20.33 12.96 6.97
C TRP A 24 19.32 13.74 6.12
N LYS A 25 18.81 14.84 6.67
CA LYS A 25 17.91 15.76 5.98
C LYS A 25 18.51 16.29 4.67
N LYS A 26 19.77 16.75 4.69
CA LYS A 26 20.43 17.29 3.48
C LYS A 26 20.58 16.23 2.39
N LYS A 27 20.83 14.96 2.76
CA LYS A 27 20.90 13.83 1.81
C LYS A 27 19.51 13.51 1.23
N ALA A 28 18.48 13.48 2.08
CA ALA A 28 17.09 13.26 1.66
C ALA A 28 16.53 14.42 0.83
N GLU A 29 16.80 15.68 1.20
CA GLU A 29 16.39 16.86 0.41
C GLU A 29 17.03 16.90 -0.97
N ASN A 30 18.29 16.48 -1.12
CA ASN A 30 18.95 16.41 -2.42
C ASN A 30 18.36 15.31 -3.32
N LYS A 31 18.05 14.12 -2.76
CA LYS A 31 17.39 13.04 -3.48
C LYS A 31 15.98 13.49 -3.89
N MET A 32 15.19 13.96 -2.95
CA MET A 32 13.82 14.42 -3.18
C MET A 32 13.76 15.62 -4.16
N GLY A 33 14.72 16.54 -4.12
CA GLY A 33 14.79 17.66 -5.07
C GLY A 33 15.03 17.16 -6.49
N ASN A 34 15.85 16.13 -6.66
CA ASN A 34 16.10 15.53 -7.97
C ASN A 34 14.85 14.78 -8.46
N ASP A 35 14.21 14.00 -7.61
CA ASP A 35 13.00 13.28 -7.95
C ASP A 35 11.84 14.25 -8.28
N LEU A 36 11.68 15.33 -7.52
CA LEU A 36 10.69 16.37 -7.78
C LEU A 36 10.94 17.10 -9.10
N ASN A 37 12.21 17.43 -9.41
CA ASN A 37 12.56 18.06 -10.67
C ASN A 37 12.32 17.13 -11.85
N ALA A 38 12.66 15.84 -11.73
CA ALA A 38 12.38 14.86 -12.77
C ALA A 38 10.88 14.72 -13.07
N LEU A 39 10.04 14.69 -12.02
CA LEU A 39 8.58 14.63 -12.18
C LEU A 39 8.01 15.93 -12.79
N ILE A 40 8.56 17.09 -12.46
CA ILE A 40 8.15 18.37 -13.07
C ILE A 40 8.56 18.40 -14.55
N GLU A 41 9.77 17.96 -14.88
CA GLU A 41 10.25 17.85 -16.27
C GLU A 41 9.43 16.85 -17.10
N ALA A 42 8.99 15.76 -16.47
CA ALA A 42 8.09 14.79 -17.08
C ALA A 42 6.61 15.24 -17.14
N ASN A 43 6.29 16.43 -16.59
CA ASN A 43 4.92 16.94 -16.44
C ASN A 43 3.99 16.05 -15.59
N ASP A 44 4.57 15.21 -14.74
CA ASP A 44 3.83 14.35 -13.81
C ASP A 44 3.45 15.13 -12.54
N TRP A 45 2.39 15.92 -12.64
CA TRP A 45 1.88 16.74 -11.52
C TRP A 45 1.22 15.91 -10.42
N ARG A 46 0.74 14.69 -10.73
CA ARG A 46 0.20 13.77 -9.72
C ARG A 46 1.32 13.25 -8.82
N GLY A 47 2.44 12.80 -9.39
CA GLY A 47 3.63 12.42 -8.64
C GLY A 47 4.20 13.55 -7.80
N VAL A 48 4.23 14.78 -8.35
CA VAL A 48 4.62 15.99 -7.60
C VAL A 48 3.71 16.22 -6.40
N CYS A 49 2.39 16.15 -6.58
CA CYS A 49 1.42 16.33 -5.49
C CYS A 49 1.55 15.25 -4.41
N ARG A 50 1.79 14.00 -4.78
CA ARG A 50 2.01 12.87 -3.85
C ARG A 50 3.21 13.13 -2.94
N ILE A 51 4.37 13.50 -3.49
CA ILE A 51 5.57 13.84 -2.71
C ILE A 51 5.30 15.02 -1.77
N LEU A 52 4.67 16.09 -2.28
CA LEU A 52 4.40 17.28 -1.48
C LEU A 52 3.39 17.02 -0.36
N ARG A 53 2.39 16.16 -0.57
CA ARG A 53 1.42 15.75 0.45
C ARG A 53 2.10 15.03 1.61
N LYS A 54 2.98 14.05 1.33
CA LYS A 54 3.77 13.37 2.38
C LYS A 54 4.58 14.39 3.19
N GLN A 55 5.22 15.34 2.55
CA GLN A 55 5.99 16.41 3.22
C GLN A 55 5.10 17.32 4.07
N LEU A 56 3.91 17.67 3.60
CA LEU A 56 2.96 18.52 4.36
C LEU A 56 2.53 17.84 5.65
N ILE A 57 2.25 16.54 5.63
CA ILE A 57 1.89 15.77 6.83
C ILE A 57 3.04 15.81 7.85
N VAL A 58 4.26 15.46 7.44
CA VAL A 58 5.42 15.44 8.33
C VAL A 58 5.69 16.83 8.94
N TRP A 59 5.73 17.88 8.11
CA TRP A 59 5.99 19.23 8.60
C TRP A 59 4.85 19.81 9.43
N GLY A 60 3.60 19.41 9.15
CA GLY A 60 2.42 19.76 9.97
C GLY A 60 2.54 19.16 11.37
N LEU A 61 2.89 17.88 11.50
CA LEU A 61 3.11 17.22 12.79
C LEU A 61 4.24 17.86 13.57
N VAL A 62 5.37 18.18 12.94
CA VAL A 62 6.50 18.86 13.57
C VAL A 62 6.08 20.25 14.08
N LEU A 63 5.31 21.00 13.31
CA LEU A 63 4.81 22.32 13.71
C LEU A 63 3.88 22.24 14.93
N VAL A 64 2.95 21.28 14.94
CA VAL A 64 2.03 21.05 16.07
C VAL A 64 2.81 20.69 17.34
N LEU A 65 3.81 19.81 17.23
CA LEU A 65 4.68 19.45 18.35
C LEU A 65 5.43 20.67 18.90
N CYS A 66 6.01 21.48 18.03
CA CYS A 66 6.74 22.69 18.43
C CYS A 66 5.83 23.72 19.11
N ILE A 67 4.59 23.90 18.62
CA ILE A 67 3.59 24.77 19.26
C ILE A 67 3.23 24.23 20.65
N GLY A 68 3.01 22.91 20.78
CA GLY A 68 2.74 22.28 22.07
C GLY A 68 3.86 22.50 23.09
N LEU A 69 5.12 22.36 22.68
CA LEU A 69 6.28 22.63 23.51
C LEU A 69 6.40 24.10 23.88
N LEU A 70 6.08 25.03 22.99
CA LEU A 70 6.05 26.46 23.27
C LEU A 70 5.00 26.80 24.33
N VAL A 71 3.78 26.25 24.18
CA VAL A 71 2.69 26.45 25.16
C VAL A 71 3.09 25.92 26.54
N ALA A 72 3.63 24.69 26.60
CA ALA A 72 4.12 24.10 27.85
C ALA A 72 5.22 24.97 28.50
N ARG A 73 6.11 25.55 27.70
CA ARG A 73 7.18 26.43 28.18
C ARG A 73 6.63 27.75 28.73
N ILE A 74 5.65 28.33 28.09
CA ILE A 74 4.96 29.54 28.57
C ILE A 74 4.27 29.25 29.91
N MET A 75 3.56 28.14 30.01
CA MET A 75 2.85 27.74 31.23
C MET A 75 3.82 27.49 32.41
N SER A 76 5.05 27.03 32.13
CA SER A 76 6.09 26.82 33.15
C SER A 76 6.87 28.10 33.56
N GLY A 77 6.50 29.27 33.03
CA GLY A 77 7.17 30.56 33.34
C GLY A 77 8.58 30.71 32.75
N GLY A 78 8.94 29.87 31.74
CA GLY A 78 10.25 29.90 31.09
C GLY A 78 10.37 30.98 30.02
N GLN A 79 11.63 31.31 29.64
CA GLN A 79 11.87 32.23 28.53
C GLN A 79 11.39 31.59 27.21
N PHE A 80 10.68 32.33 26.36
CA PHE A 80 9.96 31.86 25.18
C PHE A 80 10.39 32.49 23.85
N TYR A 81 11.34 33.44 23.85
CA TYR A 81 11.78 34.13 22.62
C TYR A 81 12.37 33.16 21.58
N THR A 82 13.25 32.25 21.99
CA THR A 82 13.88 31.25 21.08
C THR A 82 12.85 30.26 20.51
N PRO A 83 11.96 29.65 21.31
CA PRO A 83 10.89 28.79 20.78
C PRO A 83 9.95 29.53 19.83
N ILE A 84 9.60 30.79 20.05
CA ILE A 84 8.76 31.59 19.15
C ILE A 84 9.42 31.72 17.77
N ILE A 85 10.72 32.03 17.71
CA ILE A 85 11.46 32.18 16.46
C ILE A 85 11.46 30.84 15.68
N VAL A 86 11.66 29.74 16.39
CA VAL A 86 11.64 28.39 15.78
C VAL A 86 10.25 28.08 15.22
N CYS A 87 9.19 28.32 16.00
CA CYS A 87 7.81 28.10 15.52
C CYS A 87 7.47 28.98 14.31
N ALA A 88 7.89 30.25 14.32
CA ALA A 88 7.66 31.18 13.21
C ALA A 88 8.39 30.71 11.93
N PHE A 89 9.62 30.20 12.05
CA PHE A 89 10.38 29.65 10.92
C PHE A 89 9.73 28.39 10.36
N LEU A 90 9.28 27.49 11.24
CA LEU A 90 8.58 26.26 10.83
C LEU A 90 7.24 26.58 10.16
N ALA A 91 6.48 27.52 10.70
CA ALA A 91 5.21 27.97 10.11
C ALA A 91 5.43 28.60 8.72
N TRP A 92 6.46 29.43 8.55
CA TRP A 92 6.82 29.99 7.25
C TRP A 92 7.20 28.91 6.24
N ARG A 93 7.97 27.88 6.66
CA ARG A 93 8.35 26.76 5.80
C ARG A 93 7.15 25.90 5.43
N PHE A 94 6.28 25.61 6.37
CA PHE A 94 5.03 24.91 6.13
C PHE A 94 4.14 25.66 5.13
N PHE A 95 3.99 26.98 5.30
CA PHE A 95 3.23 27.81 4.38
C PHE A 95 3.80 27.80 2.95
N LYS A 96 5.12 27.80 2.80
CA LYS A 96 5.76 27.64 1.47
C LYS A 96 5.42 26.29 0.83
N LEU A 97 5.41 25.19 1.60
CA LEU A 97 5.03 23.88 1.11
C LEU A 97 3.56 23.82 0.70
N VAL A 98 2.67 24.44 1.49
CA VAL A 98 1.24 24.56 1.14
C VAL A 98 1.08 25.31 -0.18
N ASN A 99 1.75 26.42 -0.36
CA ASN A 99 1.68 27.19 -1.61
C ASN A 99 2.19 26.39 -2.80
N LEU A 100 3.30 25.67 -2.64
CA LEU A 100 3.85 24.82 -3.71
C LEU A 100 2.89 23.69 -4.06
N TYR A 101 2.29 23.05 -3.05
CA TYR A 101 1.25 22.04 -3.25
C TYR A 101 0.03 22.58 -3.99
N MET A 102 -0.47 23.76 -3.59
CA MET A 102 -1.61 24.41 -4.24
C MET A 102 -1.33 24.75 -5.72
N ILE A 103 -0.12 25.23 -6.01
CA ILE A 103 0.30 25.50 -7.39
C ILE A 103 0.36 24.19 -8.19
N SER A 104 0.98 23.16 -7.64
CA SER A 104 1.10 21.84 -8.30
C SER A 104 -0.28 21.21 -8.50
N TYR A 105 -1.17 21.30 -7.52
CA TYR A 105 -2.55 20.84 -7.61
C TYR A 105 -3.33 21.60 -8.69
N LYS A 106 -3.13 22.93 -8.79
CA LYS A 106 -3.74 23.74 -9.85
C LYS A 106 -3.21 23.33 -11.22
N ASN A 107 -1.90 23.11 -11.37
CA ASN A 107 -1.30 22.67 -12.62
C ASN A 107 -1.79 21.26 -13.01
N MET A 108 -1.94 20.35 -12.04
CA MET A 108 -2.55 19.05 -12.26
C MET A 108 -3.97 19.19 -12.81
N LYS A 109 -4.79 20.07 -12.23
CA LYS A 109 -6.15 20.35 -12.70
C LYS A 109 -6.18 21.01 -14.08
N VAL A 110 -5.22 21.87 -14.41
CA VAL A 110 -5.11 22.48 -15.74
C VAL A 110 -4.73 21.42 -16.78
N VAL A 111 -3.77 20.57 -16.47
CA VAL A 111 -3.40 19.44 -17.34
C VAL A 111 -4.56 18.48 -17.52
N GLU A 112 -5.34 18.19 -16.47
CA GLU A 112 -6.58 17.42 -16.56
C GLU A 112 -7.59 18.08 -17.51
N VAL A 113 -7.79 19.40 -17.42
CA VAL A 113 -8.74 20.14 -18.28
C VAL A 113 -8.24 20.26 -19.73
N GLU A 114 -6.94 20.52 -19.94
CA GLU A 114 -6.35 20.57 -21.29
C GLU A 114 -6.26 19.19 -21.95
N SER A 115 -6.29 18.12 -21.16
CA SER A 115 -6.29 16.74 -21.62
C SER A 115 -7.71 16.18 -21.80
N GLU A 116 -8.76 16.81 -21.23
CA GLU A 116 -10.17 16.41 -21.44
C GLU A 116 -10.58 16.43 -22.92
N ASP A 117 -9.92 17.25 -23.77
CA ASP A 117 -10.16 17.23 -25.22
C ASP A 117 -9.41 16.14 -25.99
N ASN A 118 -8.50 15.38 -25.35
CA ASN A 118 -7.65 14.36 -26.01
C ASN A 118 -7.32 13.13 -25.15
N ILE A 119 -7.90 12.96 -23.95
CA ILE A 119 -7.76 11.71 -23.22
C ILE A 119 -8.71 10.69 -23.82
N PRO A 120 -8.23 9.47 -24.18
CA PRO A 120 -9.15 8.37 -24.36
C PRO A 120 -10.00 8.25 -23.09
N PRO A 121 -11.30 8.02 -23.19
CA PRO A 121 -12.16 7.86 -22.02
C PRO A 121 -11.49 6.85 -21.09
N LEU A 122 -11.52 7.14 -19.77
CA LEU A 122 -11.07 6.17 -18.77
C LEU A 122 -11.67 4.81 -19.12
N PRO A 123 -10.87 3.72 -19.08
CA PRO A 123 -11.39 2.41 -19.37
C PRO A 123 -12.60 2.16 -18.49
N SER A 124 -13.71 1.74 -19.08
CA SER A 124 -14.86 1.35 -18.29
C SER A 124 -14.62 -0.03 -17.70
N ILE A 125 -15.28 -0.34 -16.61
CA ILE A 125 -15.24 -1.67 -15.99
C ILE A 125 -15.62 -2.75 -17.00
N GLU A 126 -16.62 -2.50 -17.85
CA GLU A 126 -17.04 -3.43 -18.89
C GLU A 126 -15.94 -3.69 -19.90
N TRP A 127 -15.17 -2.67 -20.20
CA TRP A 127 -14.02 -2.76 -21.10
C TRP A 127 -12.87 -3.58 -20.47
N LEU A 128 -12.52 -3.27 -19.21
CA LEU A 128 -11.46 -3.99 -18.48
C LEU A 128 -11.80 -5.48 -18.33
N LEU A 129 -13.05 -5.77 -18.00
CA LEU A 129 -13.57 -7.10 -17.71
C LEU A 129 -14.24 -7.77 -18.92
N GLN A 130 -13.82 -7.39 -20.13
CA GLN A 130 -14.36 -7.98 -21.36
C GLN A 130 -14.24 -9.50 -21.35
N GLY A 131 -15.35 -10.19 -21.59
CA GLY A 131 -15.44 -11.64 -21.53
C GLY A 131 -15.78 -12.22 -20.15
N CYS A 132 -15.80 -11.40 -19.10
CA CYS A 132 -16.28 -11.78 -17.78
C CYS A 132 -17.78 -11.55 -17.64
N LYS A 133 -18.42 -12.28 -16.75
CA LYS A 133 -19.76 -11.94 -16.30
C LYS A 133 -19.65 -11.06 -15.04
N VAL A 134 -20.17 -9.85 -15.12
CA VAL A 134 -20.09 -8.84 -14.06
C VAL A 134 -21.48 -8.62 -13.49
N THR A 135 -21.61 -8.68 -12.17
CA THR A 135 -22.86 -8.45 -11.44
C THR A 135 -22.62 -7.45 -10.33
N HIS A 136 -23.33 -6.34 -10.32
CA HIS A 136 -23.28 -5.38 -9.22
C HIS A 136 -23.83 -6.03 -7.94
N VAL A 137 -23.12 -5.83 -6.84
CA VAL A 137 -23.46 -6.41 -5.53
C VAL A 137 -24.18 -5.36 -4.69
N ASP A 138 -25.42 -5.61 -4.38
CA ASP A 138 -26.27 -4.75 -3.54
C ASP A 138 -26.84 -5.59 -2.39
N VAL A 139 -25.94 -6.15 -1.57
CA VAL A 139 -26.29 -6.93 -0.38
C VAL A 139 -25.53 -6.39 0.83
N PRO A 140 -26.08 -6.52 2.05
CA PRO A 140 -25.39 -6.08 3.25
C PRO A 140 -24.09 -6.87 3.49
N SER A 141 -23.11 -6.20 4.08
CA SER A 141 -21.76 -6.73 4.31
C SER A 141 -21.71 -8.18 4.83
N PRO A 142 -22.54 -8.60 5.80
CA PRO A 142 -22.51 -9.98 6.32
C PRO A 142 -22.88 -11.07 5.29
N GLU A 143 -23.53 -10.69 4.18
CA GLU A 143 -23.95 -11.63 3.14
C GLU A 143 -22.96 -11.74 1.96
N ILE A 144 -22.00 -10.82 1.87
CA ILE A 144 -21.09 -10.73 0.73
C ILE A 144 -20.18 -11.95 0.64
N LYS A 145 -19.63 -12.41 1.77
CA LYS A 145 -18.82 -13.62 1.80
C LYS A 145 -19.59 -14.84 1.33
N GLN A 146 -20.84 -14.99 1.77
CA GLN A 146 -21.68 -16.13 1.34
C GLN A 146 -21.98 -16.03 -0.17
N LEU A 147 -22.28 -14.85 -0.69
CA LEU A 147 -22.46 -14.61 -2.11
C LEU A 147 -21.22 -15.07 -2.92
N TRP A 148 -20.03 -14.70 -2.44
CA TRP A 148 -18.79 -15.12 -3.08
C TRP A 148 -18.58 -16.64 -2.99
N LEU A 149 -18.82 -17.26 -1.82
CA LEU A 149 -18.71 -18.70 -1.63
C LEU A 149 -19.65 -19.49 -2.55
N ASP A 150 -20.89 -19.03 -2.73
CA ASP A 150 -21.85 -19.65 -3.66
C ASP A 150 -21.35 -19.57 -5.10
N ALA A 151 -20.75 -18.43 -5.49
CA ALA A 151 -20.13 -18.27 -6.79
C ALA A 151 -18.88 -19.15 -6.94
N TYR A 152 -18.07 -19.27 -5.88
CA TYR A 152 -16.86 -20.11 -5.86
C TYR A 152 -17.19 -21.61 -6.07
N GLU A 153 -18.21 -22.11 -5.36
CA GLU A 153 -18.65 -23.51 -5.53
C GLU A 153 -19.26 -23.76 -6.92
N ARG A 154 -19.99 -22.78 -7.46
CA ARG A 154 -20.53 -22.85 -8.82
C ARG A 154 -19.40 -22.79 -9.87
N GLY A 155 -18.40 -21.93 -9.67
CA GLY A 155 -17.26 -21.77 -10.56
C GLY A 155 -16.45 -23.05 -10.77
N LYS A 156 -16.33 -23.89 -9.74
CA LYS A 156 -15.72 -25.21 -9.84
C LYS A 156 -16.42 -26.16 -10.83
N GLN A 157 -17.71 -25.92 -11.09
CA GLN A 157 -18.53 -26.75 -11.99
C GLN A 157 -18.64 -26.13 -13.39
N GLU A 158 -18.62 -24.81 -13.48
CA GLU A 158 -18.86 -24.02 -14.68
C GLU A 158 -17.58 -23.43 -15.29
N ASP A 159 -16.41 -23.78 -14.72
CA ASP A 159 -15.10 -23.41 -15.23
C ASP A 159 -14.80 -21.89 -15.20
N PHE A 160 -15.22 -21.20 -14.14
CA PHE A 160 -14.85 -19.81 -13.88
C PHE A 160 -14.29 -19.62 -12.46
N SER A 161 -13.58 -18.51 -12.26
CA SER A 161 -13.09 -18.08 -10.93
C SER A 161 -13.75 -16.77 -10.54
N PRO A 162 -14.48 -16.71 -9.40
CA PRO A 162 -15.10 -15.48 -8.93
C PRO A 162 -14.09 -14.61 -8.21
N VAL A 163 -14.22 -13.29 -8.41
CA VAL A 163 -13.54 -12.26 -7.61
C VAL A 163 -14.52 -11.14 -7.32
N LEU A 164 -14.49 -10.62 -6.10
CA LEU A 164 -15.15 -9.37 -5.73
C LEU A 164 -14.23 -8.21 -6.13
N LEU A 165 -14.77 -7.22 -6.79
CA LEU A 165 -14.04 -6.05 -7.24
C LEU A 165 -14.70 -4.79 -6.67
N ALA A 166 -13.99 -4.09 -5.81
CA ALA A 166 -14.42 -2.78 -5.32
C ALA A 166 -13.83 -1.69 -6.23
N VAL A 167 -14.71 -0.85 -6.75
CA VAL A 167 -14.33 0.18 -7.72
C VAL A 167 -14.66 1.54 -7.17
N ASP A 168 -13.63 2.31 -6.96
CA ASP A 168 -13.71 3.73 -6.61
C ASP A 168 -13.02 4.60 -7.67
N SER A 169 -12.88 5.88 -7.39
CA SER A 169 -12.22 6.83 -8.30
C SER A 169 -10.72 6.57 -8.50
N CYS A 170 -10.08 5.79 -7.62
CA CYS A 170 -8.65 5.48 -7.62
C CYS A 170 -8.35 4.09 -8.20
N PHE A 171 -9.37 3.28 -8.43
CA PHE A 171 -9.21 1.89 -8.86
C PHE A 171 -8.34 1.74 -10.11
N PHE A 172 -8.56 2.58 -11.14
CA PHE A 172 -7.77 2.50 -12.38
C PHE A 172 -6.32 2.97 -12.21
N ASP A 173 -6.02 3.75 -11.17
CA ASP A 173 -4.66 4.18 -10.84
C ASP A 173 -3.86 3.06 -10.14
N SER A 174 -4.50 1.99 -9.68
CA SER A 174 -3.88 0.83 -9.03
C SER A 174 -3.58 -0.34 -9.98
N LEU A 175 -3.90 -0.19 -11.27
CA LEU A 175 -3.63 -1.22 -12.26
C LEU A 175 -2.20 -1.10 -12.79
N ASP A 176 -1.57 -2.24 -13.03
CA ASP A 176 -0.22 -2.35 -13.58
C ASP A 176 -0.13 -1.62 -14.93
N ASP A 177 0.70 -0.60 -15.01
CA ASP A 177 0.90 0.23 -16.20
C ASP A 177 1.31 -0.60 -17.43
N SER A 178 2.04 -1.71 -17.22
CA SER A 178 2.44 -2.62 -18.30
C SER A 178 1.24 -3.36 -18.93
N SER A 179 0.09 -3.35 -18.27
CA SER A 179 -1.15 -3.97 -18.75
C SER A 179 -1.80 -3.23 -19.92
N GLU A 180 -1.32 -2.00 -20.22
CA GLU A 180 -1.83 -1.16 -21.31
C GLU A 180 -3.35 -0.91 -21.20
N CYS A 181 -3.86 -0.73 -19.96
CA CYS A 181 -5.29 -0.61 -19.66
C CYS A 181 -6.00 0.56 -20.37
N TYR A 182 -5.26 1.47 -21.00
CA TYR A 182 -5.81 2.62 -21.75
C TYR A 182 -5.90 2.38 -23.25
N ASP A 183 -5.47 1.20 -23.76
CA ASP A 183 -5.55 0.80 -25.18
C ASP A 183 -6.14 -0.61 -25.28
N GLU A 184 -7.36 -0.73 -25.80
CA GLU A 184 -8.10 -1.99 -25.87
C GLU A 184 -7.32 -3.10 -26.59
N THR A 185 -6.68 -2.77 -27.71
CA THR A 185 -5.94 -3.78 -28.50
C THR A 185 -4.73 -4.27 -27.75
N LYS A 186 -3.92 -3.37 -27.20
CA LYS A 186 -2.74 -3.72 -26.43
C LYS A 186 -3.09 -4.45 -25.15
N ARG A 187 -4.18 -4.04 -24.49
CA ARG A 187 -4.70 -4.73 -23.30
C ARG A 187 -5.05 -6.20 -23.59
N GLN A 188 -5.72 -6.47 -24.73
CA GLN A 188 -6.05 -7.82 -25.14
C GLN A 188 -4.79 -8.64 -25.48
N GLU A 189 -3.80 -8.03 -26.14
CA GLU A 189 -2.51 -8.67 -26.43
C GLU A 189 -1.76 -9.00 -25.13
N TRP A 190 -1.72 -8.04 -24.20
CA TRP A 190 -1.10 -8.26 -22.90
C TRP A 190 -1.81 -9.37 -22.11
N GLN A 191 -3.13 -9.36 -22.03
CA GLN A 191 -3.92 -10.41 -21.37
C GLN A 191 -3.65 -11.80 -21.97
N SER A 192 -3.63 -11.88 -23.29
CA SER A 192 -3.34 -13.14 -23.99
C SER A 192 -1.95 -13.65 -23.66
N LYS A 193 -0.97 -12.77 -23.61
CA LYS A 193 0.41 -13.09 -23.21
C LYS A 193 0.47 -13.55 -21.76
N MET A 194 -0.20 -12.87 -20.84
CA MET A 194 -0.27 -13.25 -19.43
C MET A 194 -0.88 -14.63 -19.24
N LEU A 195 -1.99 -14.90 -19.89
CA LEU A 195 -2.68 -16.21 -19.81
C LEU A 195 -1.84 -17.37 -20.37
N ALA A 196 -0.95 -17.08 -21.32
CA ALA A 196 -0.04 -18.06 -21.95
C ALA A 196 1.33 -18.12 -21.27
N SER A 197 1.63 -17.22 -20.33
CA SER A 197 2.95 -17.12 -19.72
C SER A 197 3.29 -18.34 -18.87
N ASN A 198 4.57 -18.72 -18.88
CA ASN A 198 5.11 -19.64 -17.90
C ASN A 198 5.55 -18.82 -16.68
N LEU A 199 4.74 -18.85 -15.62
CA LEU A 199 4.94 -18.05 -14.43
C LEU A 199 6.26 -18.40 -13.73
N ASN A 200 6.90 -17.39 -13.16
CA ASN A 200 8.02 -17.56 -12.25
C ASN A 200 7.60 -18.37 -11.01
N ASP A 201 8.57 -18.81 -10.22
CA ASP A 201 8.29 -19.46 -8.95
C ASP A 201 7.86 -18.45 -7.88
N GLY A 202 6.59 -18.48 -7.49
CA GLY A 202 6.01 -17.56 -6.51
C GLY A 202 6.70 -17.63 -5.13
N ALA A 203 7.18 -18.82 -4.73
CA ALA A 203 7.92 -18.96 -3.48
C ALA A 203 9.28 -18.23 -3.53
N SER A 204 9.97 -18.28 -4.66
CA SER A 204 11.23 -17.56 -4.86
C SER A 204 11.02 -16.05 -4.84
N ILE A 205 9.96 -15.55 -5.49
CA ILE A 205 9.60 -14.13 -5.48
C ILE A 205 9.36 -13.65 -4.04
N LEU A 206 8.54 -14.37 -3.27
CA LEU A 206 8.25 -14.03 -1.87
C LEU A 206 9.52 -14.03 -1.01
N HIS A 207 10.38 -15.03 -1.20
CA HIS A 207 11.64 -15.10 -0.46
C HIS A 207 12.59 -13.93 -0.79
N GLU A 208 12.77 -13.60 -2.06
CA GLU A 208 13.61 -12.48 -2.49
C GLU A 208 13.09 -11.14 -1.93
N ARG A 209 11.80 -10.92 -1.96
CA ARG A 209 11.16 -9.71 -1.42
C ARG A 209 11.29 -9.65 0.11
N MET A 210 11.10 -10.77 0.81
CA MET A 210 11.27 -10.83 2.27
C MET A 210 12.72 -10.56 2.67
N GLU A 211 13.72 -11.08 1.96
CA GLU A 211 15.11 -10.76 2.23
C GLU A 211 15.42 -9.27 1.97
N GLN A 212 14.81 -8.64 0.96
CA GLN A 212 14.94 -7.18 0.73
C GLN A 212 14.38 -6.37 1.90
N VAL A 213 13.20 -6.74 2.41
CA VAL A 213 12.63 -6.09 3.61
C VAL A 213 13.59 -6.28 4.81
N LYS A 214 14.13 -7.47 4.99
CA LYS A 214 15.03 -7.78 6.09
C LYS A 214 16.33 -7.00 6.05
N GLU A 215 16.87 -6.71 4.87
CA GLU A 215 18.09 -5.90 4.70
C GLU A 215 17.96 -4.47 5.24
N GLU A 216 16.74 -3.97 5.43
CA GLU A 216 16.48 -2.65 5.99
C GLU A 216 16.67 -2.59 7.52
N TYR A 217 16.75 -3.74 8.19
CA TYR A 217 16.84 -3.86 9.65
C TYR A 217 18.20 -4.41 10.10
N SER A 218 18.68 -3.96 11.25
CA SER A 218 19.76 -4.65 11.96
C SER A 218 19.25 -5.96 12.58
N ASP A 219 20.14 -6.91 12.88
CA ASP A 219 19.76 -8.18 13.54
C ASP A 219 18.97 -7.98 14.83
N ALA A 220 19.27 -6.92 15.59
CA ALA A 220 18.59 -6.61 16.84
C ALA A 220 17.17 -6.05 16.59
N GLU A 221 17.01 -5.14 15.65
CA GLU A 221 15.70 -4.59 15.23
C GLU A 221 14.83 -5.70 14.63
N TRP A 222 15.40 -6.53 13.73
CA TRP A 222 14.67 -7.66 13.16
C TRP A 222 14.10 -8.56 14.26
N LYS A 223 14.93 -8.97 15.21
CA LYS A 223 14.50 -9.86 16.28
C LYS A 223 13.48 -9.23 17.23
N ASN A 224 13.64 -7.96 17.57
CA ASN A 224 12.84 -7.31 18.61
C ASN A 224 11.58 -6.64 18.06
N ASP A 225 11.69 -6.01 16.90
CA ASP A 225 10.63 -5.15 16.35
C ASP A 225 9.84 -5.88 15.25
N VAL A 226 10.50 -6.67 14.41
CA VAL A 226 9.83 -7.40 13.31
C VAL A 226 9.37 -8.78 13.75
N VAL A 227 10.23 -9.63 14.31
CA VAL A 227 9.83 -10.96 14.82
C VAL A 227 8.97 -10.81 16.07
N GLY A 228 9.43 -10.01 17.03
CA GLY A 228 8.67 -9.62 18.23
C GLY A 228 8.23 -10.76 19.13
N THR A 229 7.18 -10.51 19.88
CA THR A 229 6.53 -11.47 20.79
C THR A 229 5.06 -11.60 20.46
N ASP A 230 4.46 -12.73 20.82
CA ASP A 230 3.06 -13.01 20.53
C ASP A 230 2.12 -12.04 21.27
N GLU A 231 1.34 -11.29 20.51
CA GLU A 231 0.24 -10.46 20.96
C GLU A 231 -1.05 -11.03 20.37
N ASP A 232 -2.14 -11.03 21.12
CA ASP A 232 -3.39 -11.61 20.65
C ASP A 232 -4.03 -10.68 19.62
N ILE A 233 -3.99 -11.08 18.36
CA ILE A 233 -4.62 -10.39 17.23
C ILE A 233 -5.86 -11.20 16.81
N GLU A 234 -6.96 -10.51 16.58
CA GLU A 234 -8.18 -11.13 16.09
C GLU A 234 -8.02 -11.77 14.73
N PRO A 235 -8.54 -12.97 14.50
CA PRO A 235 -8.47 -13.64 13.21
C PRO A 235 -9.36 -12.96 12.16
N ILE A 236 -8.87 -12.92 10.92
CA ILE A 236 -9.66 -12.41 9.79
C ILE A 236 -10.40 -13.58 9.15
N ASN A 237 -11.73 -13.52 9.19
CA ASN A 237 -12.59 -14.57 8.65
C ASN A 237 -13.70 -14.04 7.72
N ASP A 238 -13.76 -12.73 7.52
CA ASP A 238 -14.67 -12.06 6.58
C ASP A 238 -13.88 -11.08 5.70
N PHE A 239 -14.47 -10.65 4.57
CA PHE A 239 -13.88 -9.64 3.70
C PHE A 239 -14.06 -8.25 4.30
N GLU A 240 -13.01 -7.44 4.31
CA GLU A 240 -13.05 -6.04 4.75
C GLU A 240 -13.43 -5.13 3.58
N ILE A 241 -14.71 -4.84 3.44
CA ILE A 241 -15.25 -4.04 2.34
C ILE A 241 -15.58 -2.65 2.85
N GLU A 242 -14.99 -1.64 2.20
CA GLU A 242 -15.25 -0.24 2.53
C GLU A 242 -16.67 0.19 2.17
N GLU A 243 -17.34 0.88 3.11
CA GLU A 243 -18.67 1.42 2.86
C GLU A 243 -18.65 2.50 1.78
N GLY A 244 -19.54 2.37 0.81
CA GLY A 244 -19.76 3.38 -0.24
C GLY A 244 -18.93 3.17 -1.50
N THR A 245 -18.20 2.06 -1.62
CA THR A 245 -17.59 1.63 -2.88
C THR A 245 -18.59 0.86 -3.74
N ASP A 246 -18.50 1.02 -5.07
CA ASP A 246 -19.24 0.18 -5.99
C ASP A 246 -18.61 -1.21 -6.02
N LEU A 247 -19.35 -2.23 -5.55
CA LEU A 247 -18.88 -3.61 -5.46
C LEU A 247 -19.46 -4.46 -6.59
N TYR A 248 -18.60 -5.23 -7.23
CA TYR A 248 -18.99 -6.14 -8.30
C TYR A 248 -18.52 -7.56 -8.01
N LEU A 249 -19.39 -8.54 -8.26
CA LEU A 249 -19.00 -9.95 -8.37
C LEU A 249 -18.65 -10.22 -9.83
N VAL A 250 -17.41 -10.58 -10.09
CA VAL A 250 -16.87 -10.85 -11.42
C VAL A 250 -16.60 -12.34 -11.56
N GLU A 251 -17.26 -12.99 -12.51
CA GLU A 251 -17.02 -14.39 -12.90
C GLU A 251 -16.00 -14.39 -14.04
N VAL A 252 -14.73 -14.58 -13.69
CA VAL A 252 -13.62 -14.59 -14.66
C VAL A 252 -13.56 -15.95 -15.35
N PRO A 253 -13.54 -16.04 -16.71
CA PRO A 253 -13.66 -17.30 -17.45
C PRO A 253 -12.34 -18.11 -17.45
N VAL A 254 -11.84 -18.44 -16.28
CA VAL A 254 -10.63 -19.23 -16.06
C VAL A 254 -10.86 -20.24 -14.94
N LYS A 255 -10.36 -21.48 -15.12
CA LYS A 255 -10.38 -22.53 -14.10
C LYS A 255 -9.39 -22.29 -12.97
N GLU A 256 -8.24 -21.72 -13.34
CA GLU A 256 -7.12 -21.48 -12.45
C GLU A 256 -7.30 -20.14 -11.76
N PRO A 257 -7.61 -20.13 -10.45
CA PRO A 257 -8.03 -18.90 -9.77
C PRO A 257 -6.93 -17.81 -9.72
N TRP A 258 -5.66 -18.17 -9.82
CA TRP A 258 -4.57 -17.18 -9.89
C TRP A 258 -4.57 -16.36 -11.19
N LYS A 259 -5.24 -16.84 -12.24
CA LYS A 259 -5.33 -16.15 -13.53
C LYS A 259 -6.29 -14.94 -13.50
N VAL A 260 -6.98 -14.69 -12.39
CA VAL A 260 -7.82 -13.47 -12.24
C VAL A 260 -7.00 -12.20 -12.45
N PHE A 261 -5.72 -12.18 -12.08
CA PHE A 261 -4.84 -11.03 -12.29
C PHE A 261 -4.51 -10.74 -13.77
N ALA A 262 -4.78 -11.66 -14.69
CA ALA A 262 -4.73 -11.36 -16.11
C ALA A 262 -5.96 -10.56 -16.59
N TYR A 263 -7.05 -10.55 -15.82
CA TYR A 263 -8.26 -9.78 -16.08
C TYR A 263 -8.32 -8.52 -15.24
N VAL A 264 -7.86 -8.59 -14.00
CA VAL A 264 -7.70 -7.46 -13.08
C VAL A 264 -6.20 -7.29 -12.83
N PRO A 265 -5.48 -6.52 -13.67
CA PRO A 265 -4.03 -6.38 -13.59
C PRO A 265 -3.63 -5.42 -12.48
N PHE A 266 -3.87 -5.79 -11.24
CA PHE A 266 -3.53 -5.02 -10.06
C PHE A 266 -2.01 -5.01 -9.83
N GLY A 267 -1.46 -3.86 -9.38
CA GLY A 267 -0.08 -3.75 -8.89
C GLY A 267 0.83 -2.78 -9.64
N ASP A 268 2.15 -2.96 -9.47
CA ASP A 268 3.26 -2.16 -10.05
C ASP A 268 3.32 -0.69 -9.54
N TRP A 269 2.87 -0.44 -8.32
CA TRP A 269 2.98 0.87 -7.67
C TRP A 269 3.45 0.72 -6.22
N ASN A 270 4.22 1.67 -5.72
CA ASN A 270 4.93 1.58 -4.44
C ASN A 270 5.70 0.24 -4.35
N GLU A 271 5.50 -0.53 -3.26
CA GLU A 271 6.09 -1.85 -3.06
C GLU A 271 5.14 -2.99 -3.53
N CYS A 272 4.03 -2.67 -4.20
CA CYS A 272 3.06 -3.66 -4.69
C CYS A 272 3.68 -4.51 -5.82
N PRO A 273 3.54 -5.84 -5.80
CA PRO A 273 4.00 -6.69 -6.88
C PRO A 273 3.34 -6.33 -8.22
N LYS A 274 3.99 -6.69 -9.33
CA LYS A 274 3.37 -6.61 -10.66
C LYS A 274 2.29 -7.68 -10.83
N ALA A 275 1.39 -7.47 -11.76
CA ALA A 275 0.31 -8.42 -12.05
C ALA A 275 0.83 -9.85 -12.35
N GLU A 276 1.98 -9.99 -13.02
CA GLU A 276 2.62 -11.28 -13.26
C GLU A 276 3.14 -11.93 -11.98
N GLU A 277 3.69 -11.14 -11.06
CA GLU A 277 4.15 -11.61 -9.74
C GLU A 277 2.97 -12.01 -8.86
N HIS A 278 1.88 -11.22 -8.87
CA HIS A 278 0.62 -11.60 -8.22
C HIS A 278 0.12 -12.96 -8.72
N MET A 279 0.11 -13.19 -10.03
CA MET A 279 -0.27 -14.49 -10.60
C MET A 279 0.62 -15.62 -10.12
N ALA A 280 1.94 -15.42 -10.09
CA ALA A 280 2.91 -16.43 -9.66
C ALA A 280 2.75 -16.78 -8.17
N ILE A 281 2.61 -15.77 -7.32
CA ILE A 281 2.41 -15.91 -5.88
C ILE A 281 1.04 -16.55 -5.59
N ALA A 282 -0.02 -16.08 -6.24
CA ALA A 282 -1.36 -16.63 -6.08
C ALA A 282 -1.42 -18.12 -6.52
N LYS A 283 -0.70 -18.50 -7.59
CA LYS A 283 -0.55 -19.88 -7.99
C LYS A 283 0.11 -20.72 -6.91
N TYR A 284 1.25 -20.27 -6.38
CA TYR A 284 1.98 -20.94 -5.32
C TYR A 284 1.10 -21.15 -4.07
N TRP A 285 0.41 -20.12 -3.62
CA TRP A 285 -0.47 -20.20 -2.46
C TRP A 285 -1.72 -21.06 -2.70
N TYR A 286 -2.26 -21.04 -3.92
CA TYR A 286 -3.36 -21.94 -4.30
C TYR A 286 -2.92 -23.40 -4.25
N GLU A 287 -1.79 -23.75 -4.86
CA GLU A 287 -1.25 -25.11 -4.88
C GLU A 287 -0.87 -25.62 -3.49
N LYS A 288 -0.43 -24.73 -2.60
CA LYS A 288 0.05 -25.09 -1.26
C LYS A 288 -1.05 -25.07 -0.20
N TYR A 289 -1.94 -24.10 -0.25
CA TYR A 289 -2.92 -23.82 0.81
C TYR A 289 -4.36 -23.78 0.31
N GLY A 290 -4.60 -23.83 -0.99
CA GLY A 290 -5.91 -23.62 -1.60
C GLY A 290 -6.37 -22.15 -1.55
N ALA A 291 -5.46 -21.21 -1.32
CA ALA A 291 -5.78 -19.79 -1.23
C ALA A 291 -6.16 -19.23 -2.60
N CYS A 292 -7.31 -18.55 -2.68
CA CYS A 292 -7.83 -17.94 -3.90
C CYS A 292 -7.97 -16.44 -3.71
N ALA A 293 -7.46 -15.61 -4.63
CA ALA A 293 -7.77 -14.18 -4.64
C ALA A 293 -9.29 -14.00 -4.75
N ALA A 294 -9.89 -13.40 -3.74
CA ALA A 294 -11.34 -13.31 -3.56
C ALA A 294 -11.88 -11.89 -3.62
N TYR A 295 -11.09 -10.91 -3.19
CA TYR A 295 -11.45 -9.50 -3.20
C TYR A 295 -10.26 -8.67 -3.66
N ILE A 296 -10.52 -7.65 -4.49
CA ILE A 296 -9.52 -6.67 -4.97
C ILE A 296 -10.17 -5.29 -4.93
N SER A 297 -9.47 -4.32 -4.36
CA SER A 297 -9.81 -2.89 -4.42
C SER A 297 -8.70 -2.08 -5.08
N ASN A 298 -8.66 -0.78 -4.84
CA ASN A 298 -7.59 0.10 -5.31
C ASN A 298 -6.23 -0.17 -4.63
N ASP A 299 -6.22 -0.70 -3.41
CA ASP A 299 -5.02 -0.88 -2.59
C ASP A 299 -5.01 -2.18 -1.79
N VAL A 300 -6.08 -3.00 -1.85
CA VAL A 300 -6.24 -4.23 -1.08
C VAL A 300 -6.41 -5.44 -1.99
N VAL A 301 -5.77 -6.54 -1.61
CA VAL A 301 -6.07 -7.89 -2.14
C VAL A 301 -6.33 -8.84 -0.98
N GLU A 302 -7.47 -9.52 -1.00
CA GLU A 302 -7.77 -10.56 -0.02
C GLU A 302 -7.85 -11.95 -0.66
N TYR A 303 -7.30 -12.91 0.06
CA TYR A 303 -7.33 -14.32 -0.33
C TYR A 303 -8.23 -15.12 0.61
N TYR A 304 -9.16 -15.87 0.04
CA TYR A 304 -9.94 -16.85 0.78
C TYR A 304 -9.21 -18.18 0.88
N LEU A 305 -9.26 -18.80 2.06
CA LEU A 305 -8.77 -20.16 2.31
C LEU A 305 -9.93 -21.09 2.68
N PRO A 306 -9.98 -22.32 2.14
CA PRO A 306 -10.99 -23.31 2.52
C PRO A 306 -10.94 -23.71 4.00
N SER A 307 -9.78 -23.59 4.62
CA SER A 307 -9.55 -23.79 6.06
C SER A 307 -8.33 -23.00 6.50
N SER A 308 -8.29 -22.63 7.79
CA SER A 308 -7.08 -22.05 8.37
C SER A 308 -5.89 -23.00 8.30
N VAL A 309 -4.68 -22.43 8.26
CA VAL A 309 -3.45 -23.21 8.13
C VAL A 309 -3.05 -23.84 9.45
N MET A 310 -2.79 -25.15 9.44
CA MET A 310 -2.36 -25.91 10.62
C MET A 310 -0.84 -26.01 10.71
N GLY A 311 -0.33 -26.04 11.93
CA GLY A 311 1.09 -26.27 12.22
C GLY A 311 1.88 -24.99 12.43
N ASP A 312 3.13 -24.96 11.94
CA ASP A 312 4.00 -23.77 12.04
C ASP A 312 3.64 -22.77 10.92
N THR A 313 3.17 -21.61 11.32
CA THR A 313 2.75 -20.53 10.44
C THR A 313 3.75 -19.39 10.34
N MET A 314 4.90 -19.49 11.04
CA MET A 314 5.95 -18.47 10.94
C MET A 314 6.48 -18.32 9.51
N PRO A 315 6.77 -19.38 8.75
CA PRO A 315 7.18 -19.23 7.34
C PRO A 315 6.12 -18.55 6.47
N ILE A 316 4.83 -18.70 6.80
CA ILE A 316 3.73 -18.04 6.07
C ILE A 316 3.68 -16.55 6.44
N ALA A 317 3.90 -16.21 7.71
CA ALA A 317 4.00 -14.81 8.13
C ALA A 317 5.17 -14.10 7.45
N GLU A 318 6.30 -14.78 7.25
CA GLU A 318 7.43 -14.27 6.46
C GLU A 318 7.07 -14.13 4.96
N GLU A 319 6.34 -15.09 4.38
CA GLU A 319 5.80 -14.97 3.01
C GLU A 319 4.87 -13.75 2.89
N HIS A 320 4.01 -13.50 3.89
CA HIS A 320 3.12 -12.34 3.91
C HIS A 320 3.89 -11.03 3.96
N LEU A 321 4.94 -10.94 4.79
CA LEU A 321 5.82 -9.77 4.86
C LEU A 321 6.54 -9.52 3.53
N GLY A 322 6.97 -10.57 2.85
CA GLY A 322 7.55 -10.47 1.50
C GLY A 322 6.54 -10.05 0.43
N TYR A 323 5.26 -10.37 0.61
CA TYR A 323 4.21 -9.96 -0.33
C TYR A 323 3.79 -8.50 -0.14
N SER A 324 3.57 -8.08 1.10
CA SER A 324 3.28 -6.69 1.47
C SER A 324 4.10 -6.32 2.71
N ALA A 325 5.00 -5.35 2.58
CA ALA A 325 5.79 -4.85 3.69
C ALA A 325 4.93 -4.13 4.75
N ASP A 326 3.75 -3.65 4.36
CA ASP A 326 2.82 -2.93 5.23
C ASP A 326 1.99 -3.86 6.13
N ILE A 327 2.04 -5.20 5.91
CA ILE A 327 1.18 -6.18 6.59
C ILE A 327 1.26 -6.14 8.11
N LEU A 328 2.36 -5.71 8.69
CA LEU A 328 2.53 -5.71 10.13
C LEU A 328 1.78 -4.56 10.83
N GLN A 329 1.67 -3.39 10.21
CA GLN A 329 0.98 -2.19 10.77
C GLN A 329 1.28 -1.91 12.26
N GLY A 330 2.53 -2.09 12.68
CA GLY A 330 2.94 -1.95 14.07
C GLY A 330 2.78 -3.20 14.93
N ASN A 331 2.25 -4.30 14.37
CA ASN A 331 2.31 -5.64 14.91
C ASN A 331 3.67 -6.29 14.60
N ASN A 332 3.79 -7.60 14.77
CA ASN A 332 5.01 -8.34 14.52
C ASN A 332 4.71 -9.73 13.91
N LEU A 333 5.74 -10.39 13.37
CA LEU A 333 5.60 -11.69 12.70
C LEU A 333 5.05 -12.79 13.62
N THR A 334 5.39 -12.77 14.91
CA THR A 334 4.93 -13.79 15.87
C THR A 334 3.43 -13.68 16.08
N SER A 335 2.92 -12.46 16.22
CA SER A 335 1.49 -12.18 16.34
C SER A 335 0.74 -12.50 15.05
N LEU A 336 1.27 -12.10 13.90
CA LEU A 336 0.72 -12.44 12.58
C LEU A 336 0.68 -13.97 12.39
N SER A 337 1.76 -14.69 12.74
CA SER A 337 1.79 -16.15 12.70
C SER A 337 0.68 -16.79 13.55
N SER A 338 0.42 -16.24 14.74
CA SER A 338 -0.67 -16.72 15.62
C SER A 338 -2.06 -16.42 15.05
N GLN A 339 -2.25 -15.25 14.42
CA GLN A 339 -3.49 -14.87 13.73
C GLN A 339 -3.79 -15.83 12.56
N LEU A 340 -2.79 -16.15 11.74
CA LEU A 340 -2.93 -17.00 10.55
C LEU A 340 -3.43 -18.42 10.87
N LYS A 341 -3.14 -18.95 12.05
CA LYS A 341 -3.65 -20.26 12.51
C LYS A 341 -5.17 -20.30 12.64
N LYS A 342 -5.82 -19.15 12.78
CA LYS A 342 -7.25 -19.03 13.03
C LYS A 342 -7.99 -18.36 11.88
N SER A 343 -7.26 -17.71 10.94
CA SER A 343 -7.81 -16.94 9.84
C SER A 343 -8.13 -17.83 8.63
N THR A 344 -9.25 -17.53 7.95
CA THR A 344 -9.63 -18.09 6.65
C THR A 344 -9.66 -17.05 5.56
N VAL A 345 -9.25 -15.83 5.87
CA VAL A 345 -8.99 -14.75 4.92
C VAL A 345 -7.61 -14.18 5.23
N TRP A 346 -6.80 -13.97 4.20
CA TRP A 346 -5.55 -13.22 4.25
C TRP A 346 -5.78 -11.87 3.57
N CYS A 347 -5.54 -10.79 4.26
CA CYS A 347 -5.74 -9.44 3.78
C CYS A 347 -4.38 -8.75 3.61
N PHE A 348 -4.16 -8.14 2.46
CA PHE A 348 -2.96 -7.40 2.12
C PHE A 348 -3.32 -6.04 1.56
N TRP A 349 -2.53 -5.04 1.91
CA TRP A 349 -2.68 -3.68 1.40
C TRP A 349 -1.31 -3.06 1.14
N TRP A 350 -1.30 -2.01 0.35
CA TRP A 350 -0.11 -1.24 0.01
C TRP A 350 -0.42 0.25 0.13
N ASP A 351 0.42 1.01 0.92
CA ASP A 351 0.20 2.44 1.22
C ASP A 351 1.06 3.37 0.32
#